data_c0a3bc7085ea8be1a041ad8f19bba7fc
#
_entry.id   c0a3bc7085ea8be1a041ad8f19bba7fc
#
_cell.length_a   1.000
_cell.length_b   1.000
_cell.length_c   1.000
_cell.angle_alpha   90.00
_cell.angle_beta   90.00
_cell.angle_gamma   90.00
#
_symmetry.space_group_name_H-M   'P 1'
#
loop_
_entity.id
_entity.type
_entity.pdbx_description
1 polymer ?
#
loop_
_entity_poly.entity_id
_entity_poly.type
_entity_poly.pdbx_seq_one_letter_code
_entity_poly.pdbx_strand_id
1 'polypeptide(L)'
;MLALLRQARLSVGVTQEVLSDRIGLSQSDISKVERGARRLDLLELRAWLQGLGVPLHVFVTELEDALAADELVSSELGGRRKRKVVRT
;
A
#
# COMPACT_ATOMS: atom_id res chain seq x y z
N MET A 1 -2.39 1.43 4.73
CA MET A 1 -1.71 1.18 3.45
C MET A 1 -2.55 1.59 2.25
N LEU A 2 -3.83 1.37 2.31
CA LEU A 2 -4.70 1.67 1.17
C LEU A 2 -4.63 3.13 0.75
N ALA A 3 -4.73 4.03 1.72
CA ALA A 3 -4.69 5.45 1.42
C ALA A 3 -3.37 5.86 0.80
N LEU A 4 -2.27 5.21 1.21
CA LEU A 4 -0.95 5.52 0.66
C LEU A 4 -0.84 5.10 -0.80
N LEU A 5 -1.40 3.95 -1.16
CA LEU A 5 -1.38 3.48 -2.55
C LEU A 5 -2.16 4.42 -3.46
N ARG A 6 -3.34 4.83 -3.00
CA ARG A 6 -4.15 5.75 -3.78
C ARG A 6 -3.49 7.11 -3.87
N GLN A 7 -2.94 7.61 -2.77
CA GLN A 7 -2.25 8.90 -2.78
C GLN A 7 -1.04 8.88 -3.69
N ALA A 8 -0.28 7.78 -3.69
CA ALA A 8 0.86 7.65 -4.58
C ALA A 8 0.42 7.76 -6.04
N ARG A 9 -0.68 7.09 -6.38
CA ARG A 9 -1.21 7.15 -7.74
C ARG A 9 -1.66 8.57 -8.10
N LEU A 10 -2.41 9.19 -7.21
CA LEU A 10 -2.95 10.53 -7.48
C LEU A 10 -1.85 11.57 -7.55
N SER A 11 -0.80 11.42 -6.74
CA SER A 11 0.27 12.41 -6.70
C SER A 11 1.07 12.46 -7.99
N VAL A 12 1.09 11.38 -8.77
CA VAL A 12 1.77 11.37 -10.06
C VAL A 12 0.78 11.53 -11.23
N GLY A 13 -0.49 11.78 -10.94
CA GLY A 13 -1.49 12.05 -11.97
C GLY A 13 -1.89 10.86 -12.79
N VAL A 14 -1.77 9.65 -12.26
CA VAL A 14 -2.09 8.42 -12.99
C VAL A 14 -3.49 7.96 -12.60
N THR A 15 -4.33 7.67 -13.61
CA THR A 15 -5.66 7.13 -13.36
C THR A 15 -5.59 5.63 -13.10
N GLN A 16 -6.65 5.05 -12.56
CA GLN A 16 -6.73 3.60 -12.38
C GLN A 16 -6.59 2.88 -13.71
N GLU A 17 -7.18 3.44 -14.76
CA GLU A 17 -7.10 2.83 -16.08
C GLU A 17 -5.68 2.79 -16.61
N VAL A 18 -4.97 3.89 -16.49
CA VAL A 18 -3.58 3.97 -16.94
C VAL A 18 -2.70 3.02 -16.14
N LEU A 19 -2.90 2.97 -14.83
CA LEU A 19 -2.13 2.05 -14.01
C LEU A 19 -2.44 0.60 -14.40
N SER A 20 -3.70 0.28 -14.65
CA SER A 20 -4.11 -1.04 -15.11
C SER A 20 -3.33 -1.45 -16.35
N ASP A 21 -3.25 -0.55 -17.32
CA ASP A 21 -2.51 -0.83 -18.56
C ASP A 21 -1.04 -1.08 -18.31
N ARG A 22 -0.46 -0.38 -17.33
CA ARG A 22 0.98 -0.48 -17.07
C ARG A 22 1.38 -1.74 -16.36
N ILE A 23 0.51 -2.25 -15.48
CA ILE A 23 0.92 -3.34 -14.58
C ILE A 23 0.18 -4.63 -14.82
N GLY A 24 -0.79 -4.65 -15.73
CA GLY A 24 -1.47 -5.90 -16.08
C GLY A 24 -2.54 -6.36 -15.12
N LEU A 25 -2.90 -5.55 -14.14
CA LEU A 25 -4.08 -5.79 -13.31
C LEU A 25 -5.28 -5.11 -13.95
N SER A 26 -6.46 -5.67 -13.79
CA SER A 26 -7.66 -5.03 -14.32
C SER A 26 -7.96 -3.77 -13.52
N GLN A 27 -8.66 -2.84 -14.13
CA GLN A 27 -9.10 -1.65 -13.42
C GLN A 27 -9.97 -2.01 -12.22
N SER A 28 -10.79 -3.04 -12.38
CA SER A 28 -11.62 -3.54 -11.28
C SER A 28 -10.76 -4.00 -10.10
N ASP A 29 -9.66 -4.71 -10.39
CA ASP A 29 -8.75 -5.17 -9.34
C ASP A 29 -8.06 -3.99 -8.65
N ILE A 30 -7.64 -2.99 -9.42
CA ILE A 30 -7.03 -1.79 -8.85
C ILE A 30 -8.02 -1.09 -7.92
N SER A 31 -9.27 -0.94 -8.38
CA SER A 31 -10.31 -0.35 -7.56
C SER A 31 -10.52 -1.14 -6.27
N LYS A 32 -10.54 -2.47 -6.37
CA LYS A 32 -10.73 -3.32 -5.18
C LYS A 32 -9.58 -3.18 -4.20
N VAL A 33 -8.36 -3.09 -4.69
CA VAL A 33 -7.20 -2.89 -3.82
C VAL A 33 -7.33 -1.55 -3.10
N GLU A 34 -7.66 -0.50 -3.82
CA GLU A 34 -7.74 0.83 -3.21
C GLU A 34 -8.88 0.94 -2.21
N ARG A 35 -9.92 0.12 -2.36
CA ARG A 35 -11.04 0.08 -1.41
C ARG A 35 -10.84 -0.90 -0.26
N GLY A 36 -9.77 -1.67 -0.29
CA GLY A 36 -9.53 -2.66 0.74
C GLY A 36 -10.21 -3.99 0.53
N ALA A 37 -10.80 -4.21 -0.64
CA ALA A 37 -11.49 -5.46 -0.95
C ALA A 37 -10.58 -6.54 -1.52
N ARG A 38 -9.34 -6.18 -1.85
CA ARG A 38 -8.36 -7.10 -2.39
C ARG A 38 -6.99 -6.73 -1.86
N ARG A 39 -6.23 -7.72 -1.47
CA ARG A 39 -4.85 -7.51 -1.01
C ARG A 39 -3.89 -7.64 -2.17
N LEU A 40 -2.73 -7.00 -2.03
CA LEU A 40 -1.61 -7.17 -2.94
C LEU A 40 -0.55 -8.03 -2.28
N ASP A 41 0.04 -8.94 -3.05
CA ASP A 41 1.27 -9.57 -2.57
C ASP A 41 2.44 -8.61 -2.83
N LEU A 42 3.62 -8.99 -2.35
CA LEU A 42 4.78 -8.11 -2.42
C LEU A 42 5.18 -7.81 -3.87
N LEU A 43 5.12 -8.80 -4.74
CA LEU A 43 5.49 -8.59 -6.14
C LEU A 43 4.49 -7.70 -6.86
N GLU A 44 3.21 -7.87 -6.55
CA GLU A 44 2.18 -6.99 -7.10
C GLU A 44 2.36 -5.57 -6.61
N LEU A 45 2.71 -5.40 -5.34
CA LEU A 45 2.97 -4.07 -4.79
C LEU A 45 4.14 -3.42 -5.52
N ARG A 46 5.21 -4.17 -5.74
CA ARG A 46 6.36 -3.64 -6.45
C ARG A 46 5.97 -3.22 -7.87
N ALA A 47 5.19 -4.03 -8.57
CA ALA A 47 4.74 -3.69 -9.92
C ALA A 47 3.87 -2.44 -9.92
N TRP A 48 2.98 -2.32 -8.93
CA TRP A 48 2.13 -1.14 -8.78
C TRP A 48 2.99 0.11 -8.69
N LEU A 49 3.98 0.08 -7.79
CA LEU A 49 4.83 1.23 -7.56
C LEU A 49 5.72 1.53 -8.77
N GLN A 50 6.21 0.50 -9.45
CA GLN A 50 6.97 0.70 -10.68
C GLN A 50 6.11 1.37 -11.74
N GLY A 51 4.84 1.00 -11.83
CA GLY A 51 3.91 1.65 -12.76
C GLY A 51 3.70 3.12 -12.46
N LEU A 52 3.95 3.52 -11.23
CA LEU A 52 3.84 4.92 -10.81
C LEU A 52 5.18 5.65 -10.80
N GLY A 53 6.29 4.93 -10.99
CA GLY A 53 7.61 5.53 -10.91
C GLY A 53 8.06 5.80 -9.48
N VAL A 54 7.48 5.10 -8.51
CA VAL A 54 7.82 5.27 -7.09
C VAL A 54 8.71 4.10 -6.66
N PRO A 55 9.94 4.35 -6.19
CA PRO A 55 10.77 3.25 -5.68
C PRO A 55 10.13 2.59 -4.47
N LEU A 56 10.24 1.27 -4.41
CA LEU A 56 9.63 0.52 -3.31
C LEU A 56 10.13 1.00 -1.95
N HIS A 57 11.42 1.28 -1.82
CA HIS A 57 11.97 1.69 -0.53
C HIS A 57 11.41 3.03 -0.05
N VAL A 58 11.07 3.92 -0.98
CA VAL A 58 10.46 5.20 -0.64
C VAL A 58 9.05 4.96 -0.08
N PHE A 59 8.29 4.12 -0.77
CA PHE A 59 6.94 3.80 -0.31
C PHE A 59 6.97 3.09 1.03
N VAL A 60 7.91 2.16 1.22
CA VAL A 60 8.02 1.43 2.48
C VAL A 60 8.36 2.37 3.63
N THR A 61 9.19 3.38 3.38
CA THR A 61 9.48 4.38 4.40
C THR A 61 8.22 5.12 4.82
N GLU A 62 7.41 5.54 3.85
CA GLU A 62 6.16 6.21 4.15
C GLU A 62 5.18 5.30 4.88
N LEU A 63 5.14 4.05 4.46
CA LEU A 63 4.28 3.06 5.11
C LEU A 63 4.73 2.83 6.55
N GLU A 64 6.03 2.70 6.77
CA GLU A 64 6.57 2.51 8.11
C GLU A 64 6.18 3.66 9.02
N ASP A 65 6.30 4.90 8.52
CA ASP A 65 5.93 6.07 9.30
C ASP A 65 4.44 6.07 9.64
N ALA A 66 3.60 5.70 8.68
CA ALA A 66 2.16 5.66 8.89
C ALA A 66 1.79 4.56 9.89
N LEU A 67 2.41 3.39 9.78
CA LEU A 67 2.15 2.29 10.69
C LEU A 67 2.64 2.60 12.09
N ALA A 68 3.78 3.28 12.21
CA ALA A 68 4.29 3.68 13.52
C ALA A 68 3.31 4.64 14.21
N ALA A 69 2.72 5.55 13.45
CA ALA A 69 1.72 6.46 14.00
C ALA A 69 0.48 5.68 14.45
N ASP A 70 0.04 4.72 13.66
CA ASP A 70 -1.10 3.88 14.03
C ASP A 70 -0.80 3.04 15.26
N GLU A 71 0.42 2.53 15.36
CA GLU A 71 0.83 1.74 16.52
C GLU A 71 0.79 2.55 17.80
N LEU A 72 1.15 3.82 17.73
CA LEU A 72 1.06 4.68 18.92
C LEU A 72 -0.38 4.78 19.40
N VAL A 73 -1.33 4.82 18.49
CA VAL A 73 -2.74 4.83 18.84
C VAL A 73 -3.20 3.44 19.29
N SER A 74 -2.83 2.43 18.54
CA SER A 74 -3.28 1.07 18.76
C SER A 74 -2.78 0.47 20.07
N SER A 75 -1.58 0.86 20.48
CA SER A 75 -1.03 0.32 21.72
C SER A 75 -1.86 0.70 22.93
N GLU A 76 -2.57 1.79 22.84
CA GLU A 76 -3.47 2.21 23.91
C GLU A 76 -4.75 1.39 23.91
N LEU A 77 -5.08 0.79 22.79
CA LEU A 77 -6.27 -0.03 22.67
C LEU A 77 -6.02 -1.48 23.05
N GLY A 78 -4.82 -1.77 23.46
CA GLY A 78 -4.54 -3.05 23.94
C GLY A 78 -3.75 -3.90 23.06
N GLY A 79 -3.13 -3.41 22.42
CA GLY A 79 -2.34 -4.06 21.77
C GLY A 79 -2.19 -5.39 21.47
N ARG A 80 -2.39 -6.02 21.22
CA ARG A 80 -2.37 -7.05 20.62
C ARG A 80 -1.41 -7.73 20.03
N ARG A 81 -1.06 -7.85 19.96
CA ARG A 81 -0.45 -8.45 19.41
C ARG A 81 0.54 -8.63 19.03
N LYS A 82 1.10 -8.53 19.30
CA LYS A 82 1.97 -8.62 18.99
C LYS A 82 2.77 -9.36 18.54
N ARG A 83 2.73 -9.52 18.45
CA ARG A 83 3.31 -10.08 17.95
C ARG A 83 4.13 -10.42 17.51
N LYS A 84 4.19 -10.58 17.44
CA LYS A 84 4.96 -10.91 17.09
C LYS A 84 5.70 -11.16 16.42
N VAL A 85 5.72 -11.10 16.32
CA VAL A 85 6.34 -11.24 15.71
C VAL A 85 7.27 -11.37 15.27
N VAL A 86 7.47 -11.37 15.13
CA VAL A 86 8.24 -11.47 14.67
C VAL A 86 9.25 -11.62 14.62
N ARG A 87 9.53 -11.81 14.74
CA ARG A 87 10.47 -11.85 14.67
C ARG A 87 11.24 -12.23 14.29
N THR A 88 11.49 -12.39 14.26
CA THR A 88 12.12 -12.62 13.99
C THR A 88 12.48 -12.87 13.93
#